data_400eacca6a33c13a22aa212a5d46fca4
#
_entry.id   400eacca6a33c13a22aa212a5d46fca4
#
_cell.length_a   1.000
_cell.length_b   1.000
_cell.length_c   1.000
_cell.angle_alpha   90.00
_cell.angle_beta   90.00
_cell.angle_gamma   90.00
#
_symmetry.space_group_name_H-M   'P 1'
#
loop_
_entity.id
_entity.type
_entity.pdbx_description
1 polymer ?
#
loop_
_entity_poly.entity_id
_entity_poly.type
_entity_poly.pdbx_seq_one_letter_code
_entity_poly.pdbx_strand_id
1 'polypeptide(L)'
;MLSSRWFVSMAAAAVLALPSSVLAEGQPLPEGAWTLSKDNWQKAENLLPDPVLKRVKAGDYTFTVVPLDDQKFKENYTADYWAASEANEGKYELDAETCGLKAKDTGELPDYVWGMPFPRIDPKDPQAGCKVAWNFYLANQMGEGAGATFTLNGIDRNGEFRRIKMWLHANSYMGRTKKSKENPENLRATTMSHAMEPADAEGVNILSQQLNDWTSQDNLWAYLPQMRRARRVNAATRSDPIAGLDIFADDLNCYAGKVEYYKWKIVGEQNILAPVIGPYSLKQASTDSPTRFEVTIPYLRGGYETPGNKGAPWQITENLVLVERPVWKVEGESTDPYYNFGKVIMYIDKDMSRIYWKNVHNRAGEYFYTAMCSYHFSKSDDDSFGTTTPNMVMGVNDKTDRAALGGRYATQFIERDFDPSQFSLRALSRLSD
;
A
#
# COMPACT_ATOMS: atom_id res chain seq x y z
N MET A 1 -37.72 56.78 -31.75
CA MET A 1 -36.39 56.64 -31.17
C MET A 1 -36.09 55.15 -31.11
N LEU A 2 -35.06 54.75 -31.83
CA LEU A 2 -34.74 53.38 -32.22
C LEU A 2 -34.25 52.49 -31.08
N SER A 3 -34.82 51.30 -30.99
CA SER A 3 -34.30 50.20 -30.17
C SER A 3 -33.80 49.09 -31.09
N SER A 4 -32.50 48.92 -31.14
CA SER A 4 -31.88 47.81 -31.89
C SER A 4 -31.83 46.53 -31.03
N ARG A 5 -32.49 45.49 -31.51
CA ARG A 5 -32.40 44.10 -31.00
C ARG A 5 -31.19 43.42 -31.65
N TRP A 6 -30.25 42.96 -30.84
CA TRP A 6 -29.21 42.02 -31.26
C TRP A 6 -29.66 40.59 -30.96
N PHE A 7 -29.84 39.80 -32.01
CA PHE A 7 -29.94 38.36 -31.91
C PHE A 7 -28.55 37.76 -31.80
N VAL A 8 -28.27 37.08 -30.68
CA VAL A 8 -27.07 36.21 -30.56
C VAL A 8 -27.53 34.82 -30.79
N SER A 9 -27.08 34.23 -31.94
CA SER A 9 -27.26 32.85 -32.30
C SER A 9 -26.35 31.97 -31.43
N MET A 10 -26.90 31.15 -30.55
CA MET A 10 -26.19 30.11 -29.83
C MET A 10 -26.03 28.88 -30.72
N ALA A 11 -24.84 28.70 -31.27
CA ALA A 11 -24.44 27.39 -31.85
C ALA A 11 -24.07 26.45 -30.71
N ALA A 12 -24.91 25.46 -30.44
CA ALA A 12 -24.60 24.38 -29.51
C ALA A 12 -23.56 23.44 -30.14
N ALA A 13 -22.30 23.60 -29.76
CA ALA A 13 -21.28 22.59 -30.03
C ALA A 13 -21.45 21.45 -29.02
N ALA A 14 -21.92 20.31 -29.50
CA ALA A 14 -21.91 19.07 -28.72
C ALA A 14 -20.46 18.61 -28.57
N VAL A 15 -19.87 18.94 -27.43
CA VAL A 15 -18.57 18.35 -27.00
C VAL A 15 -18.87 16.94 -26.52
N LEU A 16 -18.48 15.96 -27.33
CA LEU A 16 -18.35 14.57 -26.92
C LEU A 16 -17.26 14.53 -25.84
N ALA A 17 -17.66 14.53 -24.58
CA ALA A 17 -16.76 14.33 -23.45
C ALA A 17 -16.28 12.87 -23.46
N LEU A 18 -15.08 12.64 -23.98
CA LEU A 18 -14.30 11.45 -23.66
C LEU A 18 -13.98 11.49 -22.15
N PRO A 19 -14.01 10.37 -21.43
CA PRO A 19 -13.64 10.35 -20.02
C PRO A 19 -12.15 10.66 -19.93
N SER A 20 -11.84 11.89 -19.52
CA SER A 20 -10.47 12.34 -19.25
C SER A 20 -10.05 11.79 -17.90
N SER A 21 -9.21 10.78 -17.90
CA SER A 21 -8.41 10.44 -16.72
C SER A 21 -7.39 11.55 -16.52
N VAL A 22 -7.58 12.36 -15.50
CA VAL A 22 -6.75 13.54 -15.23
C VAL A 22 -5.70 13.17 -14.17
N LEU A 23 -4.43 13.36 -14.49
CA LEU A 23 -3.37 13.52 -13.50
C LEU A 23 -3.53 14.93 -12.90
N ALA A 24 -3.54 15.06 -11.57
CA ALA A 24 -3.74 16.30 -10.81
C ALA A 24 -4.35 17.47 -11.60
N GLU A 25 -5.48 18.00 -11.20
CA GLU A 25 -6.32 18.94 -11.96
C GLU A 25 -5.54 19.77 -13.01
N GLY A 26 -5.73 19.44 -14.28
CA GLY A 26 -5.31 20.29 -15.40
C GLY A 26 -3.98 19.97 -16.08
N GLN A 27 -3.22 18.95 -15.68
CA GLN A 27 -2.01 18.61 -16.43
C GLN A 27 -2.34 17.68 -17.62
N PRO A 28 -1.86 17.97 -18.83
CA PRO A 28 -2.04 17.08 -19.98
C PRO A 28 -1.30 15.76 -19.73
N LEU A 29 -1.89 14.67 -20.21
CA LEU A 29 -1.21 13.36 -20.18
C LEU A 29 0.09 13.44 -20.97
N PRO A 30 1.16 12.75 -20.51
CA PRO A 30 2.44 12.72 -21.22
C PRO A 30 2.26 12.11 -22.61
N GLU A 31 3.13 12.52 -23.55
CA GLU A 31 3.18 11.91 -24.88
C GLU A 31 3.39 10.38 -24.77
N GLY A 32 2.66 9.61 -25.56
CA GLY A 32 2.68 8.15 -25.49
C GLY A 32 1.72 7.52 -24.48
N ALA A 33 0.98 8.33 -23.71
CA ALA A 33 -0.08 7.81 -22.85
C ALA A 33 -1.24 7.21 -23.67
N TRP A 34 -1.84 6.14 -23.15
CA TRP A 34 -2.98 5.49 -23.80
C TRP A 34 -3.97 4.93 -22.76
N THR A 35 -5.19 4.66 -23.21
CA THR A 35 -6.23 4.09 -22.36
C THR A 35 -6.33 2.58 -22.60
N LEU A 36 -6.19 1.79 -21.53
CA LEU A 36 -6.50 0.36 -21.51
C LEU A 36 -7.99 0.18 -21.20
N SER A 37 -8.68 -0.59 -22.03
CA SER A 37 -10.11 -0.88 -21.87
C SER A 37 -10.44 -2.27 -22.43
N LYS A 38 -11.72 -2.66 -22.35
CA LYS A 38 -12.22 -3.91 -22.94
C LYS A 38 -12.00 -3.99 -24.46
N ASP A 39 -11.83 -2.85 -25.13
CA ASP A 39 -11.71 -2.80 -26.59
C ASP A 39 -10.28 -3.05 -27.09
N ASN A 40 -9.28 -3.00 -26.17
CA ASN A 40 -7.86 -3.16 -26.51
C ASN A 40 -7.07 -3.94 -25.45
N TRP A 41 -7.74 -4.77 -24.68
CA TRP A 41 -7.16 -5.57 -23.57
C TRP A 41 -5.95 -6.44 -24.00
N GLN A 42 -5.88 -6.82 -25.28
CA GLN A 42 -4.78 -7.61 -25.84
C GLN A 42 -3.42 -6.94 -25.61
N LYS A 43 -3.37 -5.60 -25.56
CA LYS A 43 -2.14 -4.85 -25.25
C LYS A 43 -1.60 -5.13 -23.85
N ALA A 44 -2.44 -5.62 -22.94
CA ALA A 44 -2.09 -5.91 -21.56
C ALA A 44 -2.14 -7.41 -21.20
N GLU A 45 -2.27 -8.30 -22.19
CA GLU A 45 -2.52 -9.74 -21.97
C GLU A 45 -1.49 -10.39 -21.04
N ASN A 46 -0.21 -10.00 -21.17
CA ASN A 46 0.87 -10.52 -20.33
C ASN A 46 1.37 -9.50 -19.29
N LEU A 47 0.69 -8.37 -19.16
CA LEU A 47 1.10 -7.26 -18.31
C LEU A 47 0.19 -7.05 -17.09
N LEU A 48 -0.81 -7.88 -16.90
CA LEU A 48 -1.72 -7.82 -15.76
C LEU A 48 -1.90 -9.22 -15.16
N PRO A 49 -2.14 -9.34 -13.83
CA PRO A 49 -2.62 -10.58 -13.26
C PRO A 49 -3.95 -11.03 -13.90
N ASP A 50 -4.12 -12.34 -14.11
CA ASP A 50 -5.31 -12.89 -14.78
C ASP A 50 -6.65 -12.38 -14.24
N PRO A 51 -6.87 -12.28 -12.89
CA PRO A 51 -8.13 -11.75 -12.38
C PRO A 51 -8.38 -10.29 -12.78
N VAL A 52 -7.32 -9.47 -12.82
CA VAL A 52 -7.41 -8.06 -13.22
C VAL A 52 -7.71 -7.95 -14.69
N LEU A 53 -7.00 -8.71 -15.54
CA LEU A 53 -7.23 -8.77 -16.97
C LEU A 53 -8.66 -9.23 -17.31
N LYS A 54 -9.20 -10.21 -16.57
CA LYS A 54 -10.59 -10.65 -16.67
C LYS A 54 -11.57 -9.50 -16.47
N ARG A 55 -11.34 -8.64 -15.48
CA ARG A 55 -12.18 -7.47 -15.21
C ARG A 55 -12.03 -6.37 -16.26
N VAL A 56 -10.85 -6.19 -16.85
CA VAL A 56 -10.66 -5.31 -18.02
C VAL A 56 -11.49 -5.83 -19.20
N LYS A 57 -11.42 -7.13 -19.51
CA LYS A 57 -12.21 -7.76 -20.59
C LYS A 57 -13.72 -7.61 -20.38
N ALA A 58 -14.17 -7.68 -19.13
CA ALA A 58 -15.58 -7.48 -18.77
C ALA A 58 -16.02 -6.02 -18.83
N GLY A 59 -15.10 -5.05 -18.92
CA GLY A 59 -15.41 -3.62 -18.90
C GLY A 59 -15.56 -3.05 -17.48
N ASP A 60 -15.19 -3.82 -16.45
CA ASP A 60 -15.18 -3.34 -15.08
C ASP A 60 -14.08 -2.28 -14.86
N TYR A 61 -12.94 -2.44 -15.54
CA TYR A 61 -11.80 -1.56 -15.42
C TYR A 61 -11.44 -0.86 -16.72
N THR A 62 -11.15 0.42 -16.58
CA THR A 62 -10.48 1.25 -17.59
C THR A 62 -9.32 1.95 -16.90
N PHE A 63 -8.12 1.87 -17.47
CA PHE A 63 -6.92 2.46 -16.89
C PHE A 63 -6.23 3.39 -17.88
N THR A 64 -5.60 4.43 -17.37
CA THR A 64 -4.64 5.23 -18.12
C THR A 64 -3.25 4.62 -17.92
N VAL A 65 -2.60 4.28 -19.02
CA VAL A 65 -1.22 3.80 -19.03
C VAL A 65 -0.33 4.93 -19.52
N VAL A 66 0.75 5.21 -18.77
CA VAL A 66 1.71 6.26 -19.13
C VAL A 66 3.10 5.67 -19.32
N PRO A 67 3.90 6.21 -20.26
CA PRO A 67 5.29 5.82 -20.37
C PRO A 67 6.07 6.26 -19.13
N LEU A 68 7.12 5.53 -18.81
CA LEU A 68 7.95 5.76 -17.65
C LEU A 68 9.42 5.93 -18.08
N ASP A 69 10.10 6.90 -17.51
CA ASP A 69 11.53 6.99 -17.48
C ASP A 69 12.05 6.22 -16.26
N ASP A 70 12.62 5.04 -16.49
CA ASP A 70 13.10 4.14 -15.43
C ASP A 70 14.16 4.79 -14.54
N GLN A 71 15.07 5.58 -15.12
CA GLN A 71 16.11 6.23 -14.33
C GLN A 71 15.50 7.27 -13.39
N LYS A 72 14.62 8.11 -13.92
CA LYS A 72 13.91 9.11 -13.14
C LYS A 72 12.97 8.47 -12.10
N PHE A 73 12.41 7.30 -12.39
CA PHE A 73 11.59 6.57 -11.42
C PHE A 73 12.41 6.07 -10.22
N LYS A 74 13.64 5.62 -10.45
CA LYS A 74 14.56 5.23 -9.38
C LYS A 74 14.99 6.40 -8.49
N GLU A 75 14.98 7.62 -9.00
CA GLU A 75 15.23 8.83 -8.22
C GLU A 75 14.13 9.13 -7.17
N ASN A 76 13.01 8.39 -7.18
CA ASN A 76 12.03 8.44 -6.10
C ASN A 76 12.60 7.96 -4.75
N TYR A 77 13.65 7.16 -4.75
CA TYR A 77 14.46 6.91 -3.57
C TYR A 77 15.69 7.82 -3.56
N THR A 78 16.13 8.21 -2.37
CA THR A 78 17.29 9.09 -2.20
C THR A 78 18.59 8.40 -2.65
N ALA A 79 19.58 9.18 -3.09
CA ALA A 79 20.90 8.64 -3.44
C ALA A 79 21.54 7.87 -2.26
N ASP A 80 21.32 8.35 -1.04
CA ASP A 80 21.80 7.71 0.18
C ASP A 80 21.17 6.33 0.44
N TYR A 81 19.87 6.16 0.09
CA TYR A 81 19.24 4.85 0.16
C TYR A 81 19.86 3.84 -0.80
N TRP A 82 20.15 4.26 -2.02
CA TRP A 82 20.81 3.41 -3.01
C TRP A 82 22.23 3.06 -2.58
N ALA A 83 22.99 4.03 -2.07
CA ALA A 83 24.34 3.80 -1.55
C ALA A 83 24.34 2.83 -0.35
N ALA A 84 23.37 2.97 0.55
CA ALA A 84 23.22 2.06 1.68
C ALA A 84 22.84 0.64 1.21
N SER A 85 21.93 0.53 0.21
CA SER A 85 21.57 -0.74 -0.38
C SER A 85 22.77 -1.46 -0.98
N GLU A 86 23.57 -0.78 -1.79
CA GLU A 86 24.83 -1.33 -2.34
C GLU A 86 25.81 -1.75 -1.24
N ALA A 87 25.93 -0.95 -0.19
CA ALA A 87 26.80 -1.25 0.95
C ALA A 87 26.31 -2.43 1.80
N ASN A 88 25.05 -2.86 1.65
CA ASN A 88 24.48 -4.02 2.34
C ASN A 88 24.85 -5.34 1.68
N GLU A 89 25.40 -5.33 0.47
CA GLU A 89 25.79 -6.56 -0.23
C GLU A 89 26.69 -7.42 0.65
N GLY A 90 26.24 -8.65 0.90
CA GLY A 90 26.99 -9.62 1.68
C GLY A 90 26.98 -9.43 3.20
N LYS A 91 26.32 -8.38 3.75
CA LYS A 91 26.24 -8.16 5.21
C LYS A 91 25.23 -9.05 5.91
N TYR A 92 24.19 -9.46 5.19
CA TYR A 92 23.07 -10.22 5.77
C TYR A 92 22.97 -11.62 5.18
N GLU A 93 22.41 -12.51 5.96
CA GLU A 93 22.06 -13.86 5.56
C GLU A 93 20.68 -14.23 6.10
N LEU A 94 20.13 -15.31 5.61
CA LEU A 94 18.83 -15.81 6.03
C LEU A 94 18.99 -17.16 6.70
N ASP A 95 18.24 -17.37 7.76
CA ASP A 95 18.02 -18.69 8.29
C ASP A 95 17.36 -19.61 7.25
N ALA A 96 17.88 -20.80 7.07
CA ALA A 96 17.47 -21.70 5.98
C ALA A 96 16.04 -22.26 6.16
N GLU A 97 15.55 -22.37 7.39
CA GLU A 97 14.25 -22.98 7.69
C GLU A 97 13.15 -21.95 7.83
N THR A 98 13.49 -20.79 8.38
CA THR A 98 12.51 -19.79 8.84
C THR A 98 12.48 -18.53 8.00
N CYS A 99 13.39 -18.33 7.07
CA CYS A 99 13.62 -17.04 6.39
C CYS A 99 14.01 -15.90 7.34
N GLY A 100 14.36 -16.17 8.59
CA GLY A 100 14.78 -15.14 9.55
C GLY A 100 16.03 -14.40 9.10
N LEU A 101 16.01 -13.06 9.17
CA LEU A 101 17.15 -12.21 8.80
C LEU A 101 18.20 -12.22 9.90
N LYS A 102 19.46 -12.38 9.52
CA LYS A 102 20.61 -12.32 10.42
C LYS A 102 21.68 -11.40 9.85
N ALA A 103 22.31 -10.61 10.71
CA ALA A 103 23.55 -9.94 10.39
C ALA A 103 24.70 -10.95 10.48
N LYS A 104 25.56 -11.04 9.45
CA LYS A 104 26.62 -12.07 9.40
C LYS A 104 27.70 -11.92 10.47
N ASP A 105 27.93 -10.72 10.94
CA ASP A 105 28.95 -10.43 11.96
C ASP A 105 28.52 -10.85 13.36
N THR A 106 27.20 -10.77 13.67
CA THR A 106 26.67 -11.13 14.99
C THR A 106 25.91 -12.46 14.99
N GLY A 107 25.40 -12.91 13.85
CA GLY A 107 24.51 -14.07 13.74
C GLY A 107 23.09 -13.80 14.26
N GLU A 108 22.77 -12.55 14.63
CA GLU A 108 21.50 -12.15 15.25
C GLU A 108 20.69 -11.25 14.29
N LEU A 109 19.42 -11.04 14.63
CA LEU A 109 18.57 -10.07 13.94
C LEU A 109 19.16 -8.66 14.14
N PRO A 110 19.40 -7.88 13.06
CA PRO A 110 19.94 -6.53 13.21
C PRO A 110 18.93 -5.60 13.90
N ASP A 111 19.42 -4.66 14.72
CA ASP A 111 18.59 -3.64 15.39
C ASP A 111 17.84 -2.79 14.38
N TYR A 112 18.47 -2.46 13.28
CA TYR A 112 17.84 -1.77 12.15
C TYR A 112 18.60 -2.04 10.85
N VAL A 113 17.92 -1.84 9.73
CA VAL A 113 18.50 -1.93 8.39
C VAL A 113 18.12 -0.68 7.61
N TRP A 114 19.12 -0.01 7.02
CA TRP A 114 18.91 1.06 6.06
C TRP A 114 19.25 0.57 4.66
N GLY A 115 18.36 0.82 3.70
CA GLY A 115 18.47 0.28 2.36
C GLY A 115 17.97 -1.17 2.23
N MET A 116 18.06 -1.72 1.03
CA MET A 116 17.73 -3.13 0.78
C MET A 116 18.79 -4.04 1.40
N PRO A 117 18.42 -5.05 2.20
CA PRO A 117 19.41 -6.01 2.73
C PRO A 117 20.01 -6.89 1.63
N PHE A 118 19.30 -7.12 0.52
CA PHE A 118 19.73 -7.98 -0.59
C PHE A 118 19.60 -7.24 -1.93
N PRO A 119 20.51 -6.31 -2.27
CA PRO A 119 20.41 -5.49 -3.48
C PRO A 119 20.54 -6.30 -4.77
N ARG A 120 21.19 -7.46 -4.70
CA ARG A 120 21.34 -8.39 -5.82
C ARG A 120 20.74 -9.75 -5.46
N ILE A 121 19.77 -10.18 -6.24
CA ILE A 121 19.07 -11.45 -6.04
C ILE A 121 19.28 -12.34 -7.26
N ASP A 122 19.92 -13.49 -7.05
CA ASP A 122 19.94 -14.57 -8.03
C ASP A 122 18.63 -15.36 -7.91
N PRO A 123 17.77 -15.41 -8.95
CA PRO A 123 16.51 -16.14 -8.89
C PRO A 123 16.69 -17.65 -8.74
N LYS A 124 17.88 -18.19 -8.94
CA LYS A 124 18.21 -19.60 -8.74
C LYS A 124 18.57 -19.93 -7.30
N ASP A 125 18.81 -18.92 -6.47
CA ASP A 125 19.06 -19.11 -5.04
C ASP A 125 17.80 -19.71 -4.37
N PRO A 126 17.90 -20.81 -3.63
CA PRO A 126 16.77 -21.40 -2.91
C PRO A 126 16.06 -20.41 -1.98
N GLN A 127 16.76 -19.41 -1.47
CA GLN A 127 16.23 -18.37 -0.58
C GLN A 127 15.85 -17.06 -1.30
N ALA A 128 15.88 -17.04 -2.64
CA ALA A 128 15.58 -15.83 -3.41
C ALA A 128 14.21 -15.22 -3.06
N GLY A 129 13.18 -16.03 -2.89
CA GLY A 129 11.86 -15.57 -2.49
C GLY A 129 11.86 -14.85 -1.13
N CYS A 130 12.59 -15.39 -0.15
CA CYS A 130 12.77 -14.76 1.16
C CYS A 130 13.53 -13.42 1.06
N LYS A 131 14.56 -13.36 0.22
CA LYS A 131 15.32 -12.12 -0.02
C LYS A 131 14.45 -11.03 -0.63
N VAL A 132 13.61 -11.36 -1.62
CA VAL A 132 12.63 -10.43 -2.18
C VAL A 132 11.65 -9.94 -1.10
N ALA A 133 11.12 -10.86 -0.28
CA ALA A 133 10.19 -10.50 0.79
C ALA A 133 10.83 -9.57 1.84
N TRP A 134 12.09 -9.80 2.22
CA TRP A 134 12.83 -8.91 3.12
C TRP A 134 13.11 -7.54 2.51
N ASN A 135 13.49 -7.47 1.25
CA ASN A 135 13.65 -6.20 0.55
C ASN A 135 12.35 -5.40 0.56
N PHE A 136 11.22 -6.04 0.26
CA PHE A 136 9.90 -5.39 0.37
C PHE A 136 9.61 -4.92 1.80
N TYR A 137 9.80 -5.79 2.78
CA TYR A 137 9.49 -5.48 4.18
C TYR A 137 10.26 -4.26 4.70
N LEU A 138 11.56 -4.18 4.38
CA LEU A 138 12.45 -3.11 4.83
C LEU A 138 12.46 -1.88 3.91
N ALA A 139 12.09 -2.03 2.64
CA ALA A 139 11.91 -0.90 1.72
C ALA A 139 10.65 -0.07 2.03
N ASN A 140 9.87 -0.48 3.02
CA ASN A 140 8.74 0.30 3.51
C ASN A 140 9.23 1.52 4.29
N GLN A 141 9.59 2.55 3.54
CA GLN A 141 10.21 3.76 4.07
C GLN A 141 9.14 4.79 4.45
N MET A 142 8.36 4.45 5.46
CA MET A 142 7.58 5.48 6.16
C MET A 142 8.50 6.34 7.05
N GLY A 143 9.78 6.41 6.67
CA GLY A 143 10.80 6.99 7.51
C GLY A 143 10.86 6.25 8.84
N GLU A 144 10.74 7.00 9.92
CA GLU A 144 10.71 6.45 11.28
C GLU A 144 9.27 6.29 11.78
N GLY A 145 8.34 6.97 11.15
CA GLY A 145 6.93 6.84 11.38
C GLY A 145 6.11 7.74 10.46
N ALA A 146 4.83 7.44 10.36
CA ALA A 146 3.89 8.21 9.58
C ALA A 146 2.49 8.12 10.16
N GLY A 147 1.64 9.06 9.77
CA GLY A 147 0.23 9.03 10.11
C GLY A 147 -0.64 9.69 9.06
N ALA A 148 -1.86 9.22 8.97
CA ALA A 148 -2.87 9.76 8.08
C ALA A 148 -4.27 9.52 8.64
N THR A 149 -5.19 10.40 8.28
CA THR A 149 -6.64 10.15 8.37
C THR A 149 -7.09 9.62 7.02
N PHE A 150 -7.80 8.50 7.03
CA PHE A 150 -8.24 7.82 5.82
C PHE A 150 -9.60 7.17 5.99
N THR A 151 -10.14 6.62 4.90
CA THR A 151 -11.38 5.89 4.89
C THR A 151 -11.19 4.44 4.46
N LEU A 152 -12.01 3.55 5.03
CA LEU A 152 -12.28 2.22 4.51
C LEU A 152 -13.68 2.24 3.92
N ASN A 153 -13.82 1.98 2.64
CA ASN A 153 -15.08 2.07 1.91
C ASN A 153 -15.47 0.70 1.37
N GLY A 154 -16.57 0.14 1.85
CA GLY A 154 -17.18 -1.08 1.30
C GLY A 154 -18.03 -0.71 0.08
N ILE A 155 -17.82 -1.39 -1.03
CA ILE A 155 -18.44 -1.05 -2.32
C ILE A 155 -18.95 -2.33 -2.97
N ASP A 156 -20.21 -2.32 -3.40
CA ASP A 156 -20.80 -3.37 -4.23
C ASP A 156 -21.20 -2.81 -5.61
N ARG A 157 -21.94 -3.58 -6.40
CA ARG A 157 -22.41 -3.15 -7.74
C ARG A 157 -23.36 -1.96 -7.70
N ASN A 158 -23.97 -1.67 -6.55
CA ASN A 158 -24.90 -0.54 -6.37
C ASN A 158 -24.18 0.73 -5.89
N GLY A 159 -22.92 0.64 -5.50
CA GLY A 159 -22.11 1.74 -4.99
C GLY A 159 -21.58 1.49 -3.57
N GLU A 160 -21.27 2.57 -2.85
CA GLU A 160 -20.78 2.47 -1.48
C GLU A 160 -21.91 2.09 -0.51
N PHE A 161 -21.70 1.02 0.27
CA PHE A 161 -22.66 0.57 1.29
C PHE A 161 -22.20 0.82 2.72
N ARG A 162 -20.89 1.04 2.95
CA ARG A 162 -20.32 1.35 4.26
C ARG A 162 -19.06 2.18 4.11
N ARG A 163 -18.90 3.15 5.03
CA ARG A 163 -17.68 3.97 5.16
C ARG A 163 -17.26 4.01 6.61
N ILE A 164 -15.97 3.78 6.85
CA ILE A 164 -15.36 3.97 8.17
C ILE A 164 -14.24 5.00 7.98
N LYS A 165 -14.29 6.09 8.72
CA LYS A 165 -13.22 7.08 8.77
C LYS A 165 -12.36 6.83 10.00
N MET A 166 -11.07 6.80 9.82
CA MET A 166 -10.14 6.55 10.91
C MET A 166 -8.82 7.22 10.68
N TRP A 167 -8.06 7.44 11.75
CA TRP A 167 -6.64 7.74 11.62
C TRP A 167 -5.80 6.54 12.03
N LEU A 168 -4.58 6.50 11.52
CA LEU A 168 -3.55 5.53 11.86
C LEU A 168 -2.22 6.24 12.02
N HIS A 169 -1.52 5.94 13.10
CA HIS A 169 -0.12 6.27 13.31
C HIS A 169 0.69 4.99 13.33
N ALA A 170 1.84 4.99 12.67
CA ALA A 170 2.79 3.89 12.63
C ALA A 170 4.18 4.37 13.02
N ASN A 171 4.89 3.58 13.80
CA ASN A 171 6.28 3.81 14.15
C ASN A 171 7.07 2.52 13.91
N SER A 172 8.19 2.64 13.19
CA SER A 172 9.06 1.52 12.86
C SER A 172 10.31 1.54 13.74
N TYR A 173 10.75 0.38 14.20
CA TYR A 173 12.04 0.19 14.86
C TYR A 173 13.06 -0.41 13.91
N MET A 174 12.68 -1.40 13.10
CA MET A 174 13.46 -1.94 12.00
C MET A 174 13.14 -1.15 10.71
N GLY A 175 14.06 -1.04 9.79
CA GLY A 175 13.84 -0.27 8.55
C GLY A 175 13.87 1.25 8.77
N ARG A 176 14.61 1.72 9.76
CA ARG A 176 14.80 3.15 10.06
C ARG A 176 15.89 3.78 9.23
N THR A 177 15.82 5.10 9.13
CA THR A 177 16.85 5.88 8.46
C THR A 177 18.07 6.10 9.33
N LYS A 178 19.13 5.37 9.08
CA LYS A 178 20.51 5.66 9.58
C LYS A 178 20.82 5.33 11.03
N LYS A 179 19.86 5.11 11.91
CA LYS A 179 20.15 4.81 13.33
C LYS A 179 19.09 3.93 13.99
N SER A 180 19.51 3.16 14.98
CA SER A 180 18.62 2.47 15.89
C SER A 180 17.89 3.47 16.81
N LYS A 181 16.81 3.03 17.41
CA LYS A 181 16.04 3.72 18.47
C LYS A 181 16.00 2.83 19.69
N GLU A 182 15.96 3.42 20.88
CA GLU A 182 15.72 2.67 22.11
C GLU A 182 14.47 1.81 21.97
N ASN A 183 14.62 0.51 22.20
CA ASN A 183 13.60 -0.50 21.92
C ASN A 183 13.58 -1.59 23.01
N PRO A 184 13.24 -1.23 24.27
CA PRO A 184 13.29 -2.16 25.40
C PRO A 184 12.31 -3.32 25.28
N GLU A 185 11.24 -3.16 24.52
CA GLU A 185 10.22 -4.19 24.26
C GLU A 185 10.57 -5.09 23.06
N ASN A 186 11.70 -4.88 22.43
CA ASN A 186 12.19 -5.63 21.27
C ASN A 186 11.15 -5.73 20.13
N LEU A 187 10.64 -4.58 19.68
CA LEU A 187 9.59 -4.46 18.67
C LEU A 187 10.18 -4.23 17.28
N ARG A 188 9.50 -4.71 16.25
CA ARG A 188 9.75 -4.34 14.85
C ARG A 188 9.05 -3.06 14.47
N ALA A 189 7.78 -2.96 14.84
CA ALA A 189 6.93 -1.82 14.55
C ALA A 189 5.76 -1.75 15.53
N THR A 190 5.20 -0.55 15.65
CA THR A 190 3.96 -0.32 16.38
C THR A 190 2.99 0.48 15.54
N THR A 191 1.70 0.21 15.67
CA THR A 191 0.65 1.02 15.09
C THR A 191 -0.44 1.33 16.11
N MET A 192 -0.98 2.54 16.04
CA MET A 192 -2.15 2.97 16.79
C MET A 192 -3.18 3.47 15.79
N SER A 193 -4.42 3.00 15.88
CA SER A 193 -5.52 3.50 15.06
C SER A 193 -6.75 3.82 15.88
N HIS A 194 -7.54 4.76 15.40
CA HIS A 194 -8.77 5.24 16.03
C HIS A 194 -9.85 5.43 14.98
N ALA A 195 -10.98 4.78 15.18
CA ALA A 195 -12.16 4.96 14.33
C ALA A 195 -12.93 6.21 14.77
N MET A 196 -13.19 7.11 13.81
CA MET A 196 -13.82 8.40 14.01
C MET A 196 -15.30 8.40 13.59
N GLU A 197 -15.64 7.61 12.59
CA GLU A 197 -16.97 7.48 11.98
C GLU A 197 -17.15 6.06 11.44
N PRO A 198 -18.36 5.52 11.33
CA PRO A 198 -19.65 6.03 11.82
C PRO A 198 -19.84 5.77 13.33
N ALA A 199 -20.96 6.22 13.90
CA ALA A 199 -21.24 6.14 15.33
C ALA A 199 -21.15 4.73 15.95
N ASP A 200 -21.39 3.67 15.16
CA ASP A 200 -21.25 2.27 15.61
C ASP A 200 -19.78 1.80 15.69
N ALA A 201 -18.87 2.50 15.04
CA ALA A 201 -17.42 2.24 15.05
C ALA A 201 -16.63 3.29 15.83
N GLU A 202 -17.21 4.46 16.08
CA GLU A 202 -16.55 5.60 16.73
C GLU A 202 -15.96 5.21 18.10
N GLY A 203 -14.70 5.64 18.33
CA GLY A 203 -13.98 5.36 19.57
C GLY A 203 -13.40 3.94 19.67
N VAL A 204 -13.57 3.09 18.66
CA VAL A 204 -12.80 1.83 18.57
C VAL A 204 -11.34 2.16 18.28
N ASN A 205 -10.46 1.78 19.21
CA ASN A 205 -9.02 1.98 19.07
C ASN A 205 -8.31 0.64 18.96
N ILE A 206 -7.27 0.57 18.14
CA ILE A 206 -6.45 -0.62 17.97
C ILE A 206 -4.99 -0.26 18.18
N LEU A 207 -4.31 -0.98 19.06
CA LEU A 207 -2.86 -0.97 19.22
C LEU A 207 -2.31 -2.29 18.74
N SER A 208 -1.36 -2.23 17.80
CA SER A 208 -0.60 -3.39 17.35
C SER A 208 0.89 -3.17 17.65
N GLN A 209 1.53 -4.18 18.20
CA GLN A 209 2.97 -4.24 18.42
C GLN A 209 3.50 -5.51 17.76
N GLN A 210 4.29 -5.35 16.72
CA GLN A 210 4.99 -6.46 16.07
C GLN A 210 6.28 -6.75 16.82
N LEU A 211 6.42 -7.99 17.28
CA LEU A 211 7.60 -8.45 18.02
C LEU A 211 8.73 -8.84 17.04
N ASN A 212 9.98 -8.60 17.43
CA ASN A 212 11.14 -9.13 16.71
C ASN A 212 11.19 -10.65 16.79
N ASP A 213 10.82 -11.23 17.92
CA ASP A 213 10.62 -12.67 18.04
C ASP A 213 9.44 -13.11 17.17
N TRP A 214 9.73 -13.72 16.02
CA TRP A 214 8.72 -14.20 15.09
C TRP A 214 8.00 -15.46 15.58
N THR A 215 8.55 -16.21 16.54
CA THR A 215 7.92 -17.39 17.15
C THR A 215 6.81 -16.99 18.12
N SER A 216 6.84 -15.77 18.60
CA SER A 216 5.82 -15.18 19.46
C SER A 216 4.77 -14.47 18.64
N GLN A 217 3.49 -14.61 19.06
CA GLN A 217 2.40 -13.86 18.47
C GLN A 217 2.54 -12.36 18.78
N ASP A 218 2.30 -11.55 17.76
CA ASP A 218 2.24 -10.10 17.90
C ASP A 218 1.19 -9.69 18.94
N ASN A 219 1.44 -8.60 19.61
CA ASN A 219 0.51 -8.04 20.57
C ASN A 219 -0.52 -7.18 19.83
N LEU A 220 -1.78 -7.55 19.94
CA LEU A 220 -2.90 -6.80 19.38
C LEU A 220 -3.93 -6.54 20.47
N TRP A 221 -4.27 -5.25 20.70
CA TRP A 221 -5.32 -4.86 21.61
C TRP A 221 -6.34 -3.99 20.90
N ALA A 222 -7.61 -4.23 21.22
CA ALA A 222 -8.72 -3.38 20.80
C ALA A 222 -9.38 -2.78 22.05
N TYR A 223 -9.52 -1.46 22.08
CA TYR A 223 -10.40 -0.77 23.02
C TYR A 223 -11.80 -0.67 22.39
N LEU A 224 -12.80 -1.12 23.14
CA LEU A 224 -14.19 -1.11 22.72
C LEU A 224 -14.97 -0.15 23.64
N PRO A 225 -15.49 0.97 23.13
CA PRO A 225 -16.19 1.99 23.93
C PRO A 225 -17.35 1.41 24.76
N GLN A 226 -18.13 0.50 24.18
CA GLN A 226 -19.26 -0.14 24.86
C GLN A 226 -18.83 -0.91 26.12
N MET A 227 -17.60 -1.41 26.13
CA MET A 227 -17.04 -2.17 27.26
C MET A 227 -16.13 -1.32 28.16
N ARG A 228 -15.77 -0.11 27.74
CA ARG A 228 -14.85 0.81 28.40
C ARG A 228 -13.54 0.16 28.84
N ARG A 229 -13.02 -0.74 28.01
CA ARG A 229 -11.75 -1.43 28.30
C ARG A 229 -11.06 -1.97 27.05
N ALA A 230 -9.75 -2.04 27.12
CA ALA A 230 -8.93 -2.74 26.13
C ALA A 230 -8.99 -4.27 26.35
N ARG A 231 -9.06 -5.00 25.26
CA ARG A 231 -8.95 -6.47 25.22
C ARG A 231 -7.84 -6.90 24.28
N ARG A 232 -7.10 -7.91 24.66
CA ARG A 232 -6.17 -8.57 23.74
C ARG A 232 -6.97 -9.36 22.71
N VAL A 233 -6.59 -9.20 21.44
CA VAL A 233 -7.17 -9.87 20.29
C VAL A 233 -6.14 -10.86 19.73
N ASN A 234 -6.59 -11.97 19.17
CA ASN A 234 -5.69 -12.94 18.54
C ASN A 234 -5.08 -12.35 17.25
N ALA A 235 -3.78 -12.44 17.07
CA ALA A 235 -3.08 -11.95 15.89
C ALA A 235 -3.45 -12.73 14.59
N ALA A 236 -4.00 -13.94 14.69
CA ALA A 236 -4.52 -14.69 13.53
C ALA A 236 -5.70 -13.99 12.84
N THR A 237 -6.38 -13.06 13.53
CA THR A 237 -7.48 -12.25 12.97
C THR A 237 -7.04 -11.30 11.84
N ARG A 238 -5.74 -11.21 11.51
CA ARG A 238 -5.27 -10.39 10.39
C ARG A 238 -5.83 -10.80 9.03
N SER A 239 -6.27 -12.05 8.89
CA SER A 239 -6.93 -12.58 7.69
C SER A 239 -8.46 -12.53 7.78
N ASP A 240 -9.01 -11.93 8.81
CA ASP A 240 -10.46 -11.71 8.93
C ASP A 240 -10.85 -10.37 8.30
N PRO A 241 -12.06 -10.29 7.70
CA PRO A 241 -12.57 -9.05 7.14
C PRO A 241 -12.69 -7.94 8.19
N ILE A 242 -12.15 -6.76 7.92
CA ILE A 242 -12.26 -5.61 8.83
C ILE A 242 -13.70 -5.10 8.80
N ALA A 243 -14.39 -5.17 9.93
CA ALA A 243 -15.75 -4.65 10.13
C ALA A 243 -16.76 -5.08 9.03
N GLY A 244 -16.58 -6.29 8.48
CA GLY A 244 -17.44 -6.85 7.42
C GLY A 244 -17.14 -6.30 6.01
N LEU A 245 -16.06 -5.57 5.84
CA LEU A 245 -15.56 -5.10 4.54
C LEU A 245 -14.65 -6.16 3.90
N ASP A 246 -14.60 -6.20 2.57
CA ASP A 246 -13.70 -7.08 1.82
C ASP A 246 -12.27 -6.48 1.78
N ILE A 247 -11.72 -6.17 2.94
CA ILE A 247 -10.34 -5.76 3.20
C ILE A 247 -9.86 -6.36 4.52
N PHE A 248 -8.59 -6.69 4.61
CA PHE A 248 -8.00 -7.41 5.73
C PHE A 248 -6.89 -6.59 6.36
N ALA A 249 -6.57 -6.81 7.64
CA ALA A 249 -5.44 -6.13 8.27
C ALA A 249 -4.11 -6.45 7.56
N ASP A 250 -4.01 -7.64 6.95
CA ASP A 250 -2.85 -8.03 6.13
C ASP A 250 -2.76 -7.32 4.77
N ASP A 251 -3.75 -6.53 4.39
CA ASP A 251 -3.69 -5.69 3.19
C ASP A 251 -3.03 -4.34 3.46
N LEU A 252 -2.87 -3.95 4.73
CA LEU A 252 -2.10 -2.76 5.06
C LEU A 252 -0.71 -2.89 4.44
N ASN A 253 -0.30 -1.85 3.72
CA ASN A 253 0.95 -1.85 2.94
C ASN A 253 1.04 -2.98 1.89
N CYS A 254 -0.10 -3.49 1.41
CA CYS A 254 -0.24 -4.67 0.56
C CYS A 254 0.09 -6.02 1.23
N TYR A 255 0.96 -6.02 2.19
CA TYR A 255 1.27 -7.11 3.09
C TYR A 255 1.88 -6.57 4.39
N ALA A 256 1.22 -6.82 5.51
CA ALA A 256 1.62 -6.32 6.82
C ALA A 256 2.14 -7.42 7.77
N GLY A 257 2.21 -8.67 7.31
CA GLY A 257 2.72 -9.78 8.11
C GLY A 257 4.25 -9.82 8.19
N LYS A 258 4.79 -10.65 9.08
CA LYS A 258 6.23 -10.93 9.15
C LYS A 258 6.65 -11.82 7.97
N VAL A 259 7.87 -11.63 7.49
CA VAL A 259 8.42 -12.43 6.39
C VAL A 259 8.43 -13.91 6.75
N GLU A 260 8.72 -14.25 7.98
CA GLU A 260 8.82 -15.61 8.53
C GLU A 260 7.47 -16.36 8.60
N TYR A 261 6.34 -15.68 8.40
CA TYR A 261 5.01 -16.30 8.40
C TYR A 261 4.69 -17.08 7.13
N TYR A 262 5.55 -17.01 6.13
CA TYR A 262 5.36 -17.66 4.85
C TYR A 262 6.65 -18.35 4.37
N LYS A 263 6.46 -19.42 3.61
CA LYS A 263 7.52 -19.98 2.74
C LYS A 263 7.44 -19.27 1.40
N TRP A 264 8.48 -18.54 1.05
CA TRP A 264 8.52 -17.69 -0.13
C TRP A 264 9.28 -18.37 -1.28
N LYS A 265 8.76 -18.23 -2.49
CA LYS A 265 9.38 -18.75 -3.70
C LYS A 265 9.18 -17.80 -4.87
N ILE A 266 10.22 -17.51 -5.64
CA ILE A 266 10.07 -16.88 -6.95
C ILE A 266 9.51 -17.91 -7.92
N VAL A 267 8.36 -17.61 -8.52
CA VAL A 267 7.69 -18.49 -9.49
C VAL A 267 7.71 -17.93 -10.90
N GLY A 268 8.29 -16.76 -11.09
CA GLY A 268 8.48 -16.13 -12.40
C GLY A 268 9.00 -14.70 -12.31
N GLU A 269 9.32 -14.19 -13.49
CA GLU A 269 9.75 -12.82 -13.75
C GLU A 269 8.99 -12.30 -14.95
N GLN A 270 8.47 -11.09 -14.89
CA GLN A 270 7.75 -10.48 -15.99
C GLN A 270 7.69 -8.96 -15.84
N ASN A 271 7.31 -8.27 -16.91
CA ASN A 271 6.84 -6.90 -16.80
C ASN A 271 5.36 -6.91 -16.47
N ILE A 272 4.91 -5.93 -15.69
CA ILE A 272 3.50 -5.69 -15.41
C ILE A 272 3.16 -4.21 -15.51
N LEU A 273 1.88 -3.93 -15.66
CA LEU A 273 1.31 -2.60 -15.45
C LEU A 273 1.07 -2.39 -13.96
N ALA A 274 1.89 -1.53 -13.37
CA ALA A 274 1.93 -1.23 -11.95
C ALA A 274 1.10 0.03 -11.62
N PRO A 275 0.17 0.00 -10.66
CA PRO A 275 -0.62 1.16 -10.28
C PRO A 275 0.19 2.13 -9.41
N VAL A 276 0.25 3.40 -9.82
CA VAL A 276 0.93 4.47 -9.07
C VAL A 276 0.12 5.77 -9.10
N ILE A 277 0.34 6.64 -8.10
CA ILE A 277 -0.18 7.99 -8.09
C ILE A 277 0.90 8.92 -8.60
N GLY A 278 0.86 9.22 -9.86
CA GLY A 278 1.97 9.88 -10.52
C GLY A 278 3.28 9.09 -10.37
N PRO A 279 4.10 9.02 -11.39
CA PRO A 279 5.31 8.19 -11.36
C PRO A 279 6.48 8.85 -10.60
N TYR A 280 6.34 10.10 -10.13
CA TYR A 280 7.44 10.85 -9.54
C TYR A 280 7.08 11.46 -8.19
N SER A 281 8.13 11.75 -7.41
CA SER A 281 7.99 12.22 -6.03
C SER A 281 7.20 13.50 -5.88
N LEU A 282 6.30 13.50 -4.90
CA LEU A 282 5.65 14.66 -4.36
C LEU A 282 6.61 15.41 -3.43
N LYS A 283 6.35 16.70 -3.22
CA LYS A 283 7.13 17.48 -2.26
C LYS A 283 6.64 17.26 -0.84
N GLN A 284 7.59 17.18 0.08
CA GLN A 284 7.32 17.23 1.51
C GLN A 284 7.38 18.67 1.99
N ALA A 285 6.31 19.15 2.61
CA ALA A 285 6.26 20.46 3.24
C ALA A 285 6.71 20.35 4.70
N SER A 286 7.59 21.26 5.13
CA SER A 286 7.96 21.41 6.54
C SER A 286 6.75 21.90 7.34
N THR A 287 6.68 21.49 8.61
CA THR A 287 5.69 21.97 9.58
C THR A 287 6.40 22.79 10.68
N ASP A 288 5.64 23.25 11.67
CA ASP A 288 6.23 23.91 12.86
C ASP A 288 7.11 22.95 13.70
N SER A 289 6.99 21.65 13.50
CA SER A 289 7.84 20.65 14.14
C SER A 289 9.06 20.34 13.26
N PRO A 290 10.28 20.33 13.80
CA PRO A 290 11.49 20.00 13.04
C PRO A 290 11.57 18.53 12.61
N THR A 291 10.70 17.68 13.16
CA THR A 291 10.66 16.24 12.90
C THR A 291 9.46 15.80 12.06
N ARG A 292 8.51 16.73 11.82
CA ARG A 292 7.28 16.43 11.08
C ARG A 292 7.24 17.12 9.73
N PHE A 293 6.84 16.37 8.73
CA PHE A 293 6.61 16.83 7.37
C PHE A 293 5.22 16.43 6.92
N GLU A 294 4.63 17.21 6.01
CA GLU A 294 3.34 16.90 5.40
C GLU A 294 3.48 16.69 3.90
N VAL A 295 2.69 15.77 3.38
CA VAL A 295 2.60 15.49 1.94
C VAL A 295 1.14 15.59 1.53
N THR A 296 0.85 16.48 0.59
CA THR A 296 -0.46 16.54 -0.07
C THR A 296 -0.49 15.55 -1.23
N ILE A 297 -1.47 14.66 -1.20
CA ILE A 297 -1.58 13.55 -2.15
C ILE A 297 -2.84 13.75 -3.00
N PRO A 298 -2.75 13.60 -4.34
CA PRO A 298 -3.92 13.65 -5.20
C PRO A 298 -4.98 12.62 -4.78
N TYR A 299 -6.22 13.06 -4.62
CA TYR A 299 -7.32 12.20 -4.20
C TYR A 299 -7.67 11.20 -5.28
N LEU A 300 -7.74 9.92 -4.93
CA LEU A 300 -8.14 8.83 -5.81
C LEU A 300 -9.66 8.71 -5.83
N ARG A 301 -10.30 9.18 -6.89
CA ARG A 301 -11.75 9.12 -7.03
C ARG A 301 -12.20 7.72 -7.45
N GLY A 302 -13.17 7.15 -6.74
CA GLY A 302 -13.81 5.89 -7.09
C GLY A 302 -14.87 6.05 -8.18
N GLY A 303 -15.15 4.99 -8.90
CA GLY A 303 -16.20 4.98 -9.94
C GLY A 303 -17.59 5.30 -9.39
N TYR A 304 -17.88 4.89 -8.15
CA TYR A 304 -19.16 5.23 -7.48
C TYR A 304 -19.30 6.74 -7.17
N GLU A 305 -18.19 7.48 -7.13
CA GLU A 305 -18.14 8.93 -6.94
C GLU A 305 -18.15 9.69 -8.28
N THR A 306 -18.04 8.98 -9.42
CA THR A 306 -17.84 9.56 -10.75
C THR A 306 -19.13 9.51 -11.56
N PRO A 307 -19.77 10.67 -11.84
CA PRO A 307 -20.97 10.71 -12.66
C PRO A 307 -20.73 10.10 -14.06
N GLY A 308 -21.62 9.20 -14.47
CA GLY A 308 -21.54 8.55 -15.78
C GLY A 308 -20.50 7.44 -15.92
N ASN A 309 -19.85 7.03 -14.81
CA ASN A 309 -18.99 5.86 -14.80
C ASN A 309 -19.75 4.62 -15.30
N LYS A 310 -19.16 3.90 -16.26
CA LYS A 310 -19.73 2.66 -16.83
C LYS A 310 -18.98 1.40 -16.39
N GLY A 311 -17.83 1.54 -15.73
CA GLY A 311 -17.07 0.44 -15.16
C GLY A 311 -17.57 0.06 -13.77
N ALA A 312 -16.83 -0.80 -13.10
CA ALA A 312 -17.15 -1.18 -11.73
C ALA A 312 -17.21 0.04 -10.80
N PRO A 313 -18.14 0.08 -9.84
CA PRO A 313 -18.22 1.18 -8.88
C PRO A 313 -16.93 1.42 -8.08
N TRP A 314 -16.12 0.39 -7.90
CA TRP A 314 -14.85 0.48 -7.17
C TRP A 314 -13.63 0.81 -8.04
N GLN A 315 -13.74 0.86 -9.39
CA GLN A 315 -12.60 1.28 -10.19
C GLN A 315 -12.15 2.71 -9.83
N ILE A 316 -10.85 2.97 -9.92
CA ILE A 316 -10.34 4.33 -9.72
C ILE A 316 -10.34 5.06 -11.06
N THR A 317 -10.99 6.22 -11.08
CA THR A 317 -11.23 7.01 -12.29
C THR A 317 -10.33 8.22 -12.43
N GLU A 318 -9.72 8.68 -11.34
CA GLU A 318 -8.85 9.87 -11.34
C GLU A 318 -7.59 9.64 -10.53
N ASN A 319 -6.50 10.27 -10.95
CA ASN A 319 -5.20 10.32 -10.27
C ASN A 319 -4.46 8.99 -10.09
N LEU A 320 -4.96 7.90 -10.67
CA LEU A 320 -4.27 6.62 -10.74
C LEU A 320 -3.83 6.37 -12.19
N VAL A 321 -2.56 6.06 -12.38
CA VAL A 321 -2.03 5.61 -13.68
C VAL A 321 -1.35 4.27 -13.53
N LEU A 322 -1.25 3.55 -14.64
CA LEU A 322 -0.43 2.35 -14.72
C LEU A 322 0.87 2.67 -15.46
N VAL A 323 1.97 2.16 -14.94
CA VAL A 323 3.30 2.21 -15.55
C VAL A 323 3.85 0.80 -15.72
N GLU A 324 4.60 0.55 -16.78
CA GLU A 324 5.23 -0.76 -16.97
C GLU A 324 6.44 -0.91 -16.07
N ARG A 325 6.48 -2.01 -15.27
CA ARG A 325 7.55 -2.29 -14.31
C ARG A 325 7.99 -3.75 -14.35
N PRO A 326 9.30 -4.02 -14.27
CA PRO A 326 9.83 -5.36 -14.09
C PRO A 326 9.56 -5.86 -12.67
N VAL A 327 8.99 -7.05 -12.52
CA VAL A 327 8.65 -7.60 -11.22
C VAL A 327 9.13 -9.04 -11.04
N TRP A 328 9.34 -9.40 -9.78
CA TRP A 328 9.33 -10.76 -9.32
C TRP A 328 7.88 -11.21 -9.09
N LYS A 329 7.50 -12.36 -9.65
CA LYS A 329 6.27 -13.04 -9.28
C LYS A 329 6.62 -13.99 -8.14
N VAL A 330 6.17 -13.67 -6.94
CA VAL A 330 6.54 -14.40 -5.71
C VAL A 330 5.32 -15.09 -5.14
N GLU A 331 5.46 -16.39 -4.88
CA GLU A 331 4.47 -17.19 -4.18
C GLU A 331 4.86 -17.28 -2.70
N GLY A 332 3.88 -17.07 -1.81
CA GLY A 332 4.02 -17.30 -0.38
C GLY A 332 2.98 -18.32 0.10
N GLU A 333 3.41 -19.37 0.75
CA GLU A 333 2.54 -20.34 1.43
C GLU A 333 2.58 -20.12 2.94
N SER A 334 1.42 -19.89 3.57
CA SER A 334 1.33 -19.62 5.00
C SER A 334 1.78 -20.81 5.84
N THR A 335 2.65 -20.55 6.81
CA THR A 335 3.10 -21.54 7.79
C THR A 335 2.12 -21.74 8.94
N ASP A 336 1.20 -20.78 9.17
CA ASP A 336 0.18 -20.84 10.23
C ASP A 336 -1.05 -21.63 9.75
N PRO A 337 -1.40 -22.80 10.38
CA PRO A 337 -2.54 -23.59 10.00
C PRO A 337 -3.90 -22.92 10.22
N TYR A 338 -3.98 -21.90 11.05
CA TYR A 338 -5.22 -21.19 11.39
C TYR A 338 -5.43 -19.91 10.58
N TYR A 339 -4.46 -19.54 9.74
CA TYR A 339 -4.54 -18.35 8.91
C TYR A 339 -5.41 -18.62 7.67
N ASN A 340 -6.39 -17.75 7.37
CA ASN A 340 -7.37 -18.01 6.30
C ASN A 340 -6.77 -17.99 4.89
N PHE A 341 -5.67 -17.27 4.69
CA PHE A 341 -4.96 -17.24 3.41
C PHE A 341 -3.99 -18.43 3.35
N GLY A 342 -4.31 -19.42 2.52
CA GLY A 342 -3.42 -20.56 2.32
C GLY A 342 -2.20 -20.19 1.47
N LYS A 343 -2.42 -19.39 0.43
CA LYS A 343 -1.38 -18.97 -0.50
C LYS A 343 -1.63 -17.54 -1.00
N VAL A 344 -0.55 -16.80 -1.20
CA VAL A 344 -0.55 -15.51 -1.87
C VAL A 344 0.39 -15.52 -3.06
N ILE A 345 0.04 -14.80 -4.12
CA ILE A 345 0.94 -14.50 -5.26
C ILE A 345 1.09 -12.99 -5.33
N MET A 346 2.31 -12.52 -5.16
CA MET A 346 2.63 -11.10 -5.15
C MET A 346 3.49 -10.73 -6.35
N TYR A 347 3.22 -9.57 -6.93
CA TYR A 347 3.98 -8.98 -8.02
C TYR A 347 4.80 -7.83 -7.42
N ILE A 348 6.08 -8.06 -7.20
CA ILE A 348 6.99 -7.20 -6.44
C ILE A 348 8.01 -6.57 -7.38
N ASP A 349 8.06 -5.24 -7.42
CA ASP A 349 9.01 -4.48 -8.24
C ASP A 349 10.45 -4.88 -7.94
N LYS A 350 11.23 -5.15 -8.98
CA LYS A 350 12.63 -5.58 -8.85
C LYS A 350 13.55 -4.49 -8.32
N ASP A 351 13.29 -3.24 -8.70
CA ASP A 351 14.10 -2.09 -8.32
C ASP A 351 13.59 -1.44 -7.02
N MET A 352 12.27 -1.17 -6.98
CA MET A 352 11.66 -0.39 -5.90
C MET A 352 11.16 -1.25 -4.74
N SER A 353 11.17 -2.58 -4.88
CA SER A 353 10.70 -3.53 -3.86
C SER A 353 9.28 -3.23 -3.36
N ARG A 354 8.34 -2.89 -4.29
CA ARG A 354 6.93 -2.60 -3.98
C ARG A 354 6.01 -3.69 -4.51
N ILE A 355 4.99 -4.09 -3.72
CA ILE A 355 3.94 -5.01 -4.17
C ILE A 355 2.87 -4.18 -4.87
N TYR A 356 2.64 -4.40 -6.15
CA TYR A 356 1.58 -3.70 -6.89
C TYR A 356 0.29 -4.49 -6.95
N TRP A 357 0.40 -5.81 -7.04
CA TRP A 357 -0.74 -6.72 -7.08
C TRP A 357 -0.50 -7.90 -6.14
N LYS A 358 -1.55 -8.32 -5.45
CA LYS A 358 -1.56 -9.53 -4.63
C LYS A 358 -2.81 -10.34 -4.92
N ASN A 359 -2.64 -11.60 -5.37
CA ASN A 359 -3.71 -12.56 -5.51
C ASN A 359 -3.71 -13.50 -4.30
N VAL A 360 -4.87 -13.74 -3.73
CA VAL A 360 -5.02 -14.56 -2.52
C VAL A 360 -5.83 -15.80 -2.81
N HIS A 361 -5.35 -16.93 -2.31
CA HIS A 361 -6.00 -18.23 -2.36
C HIS A 361 -6.33 -18.69 -0.94
N ASN A 362 -7.48 -19.32 -0.79
CA ASN A 362 -7.88 -19.92 0.47
C ASN A 362 -7.04 -21.18 0.77
N ARG A 363 -7.32 -21.82 1.90
CA ARG A 363 -6.64 -23.05 2.32
C ARG A 363 -6.86 -24.25 1.38
N ALA A 364 -7.94 -24.27 0.61
CA ALA A 364 -8.20 -25.28 -0.42
C ALA A 364 -7.45 -25.01 -1.73
N GLY A 365 -6.67 -23.90 -1.79
CA GLY A 365 -5.96 -23.49 -3.00
C GLY A 365 -6.81 -22.72 -4.01
N GLU A 366 -8.06 -22.39 -3.69
CA GLU A 366 -8.95 -21.65 -4.58
C GLU A 366 -8.67 -20.15 -4.51
N TYR A 367 -8.46 -19.53 -5.66
CA TYR A 367 -8.40 -18.07 -5.76
C TYR A 367 -9.75 -17.44 -5.39
N PHE A 368 -9.72 -16.32 -4.68
CA PHE A 368 -10.96 -15.59 -4.32
C PHE A 368 -10.81 -14.08 -4.24
N TYR A 369 -9.59 -13.54 -4.18
CA TYR A 369 -9.37 -12.14 -3.86
C TYR A 369 -8.14 -11.59 -4.54
N THR A 370 -8.23 -10.34 -5.02
CA THR A 370 -7.09 -9.57 -5.52
C THR A 370 -7.00 -8.23 -4.81
N ALA A 371 -5.83 -7.89 -4.31
CA ALA A 371 -5.49 -6.54 -3.85
C ALA A 371 -4.68 -5.80 -4.91
N MET A 372 -5.10 -4.58 -5.25
CA MET A 372 -4.34 -3.57 -5.98
C MET A 372 -3.77 -2.58 -4.97
N CYS A 373 -2.48 -2.37 -5.00
CA CYS A 373 -1.79 -1.46 -4.09
C CYS A 373 -1.12 -0.36 -4.88
N SER A 374 -1.49 0.89 -4.62
CA SER A 374 -0.84 2.04 -5.22
C SER A 374 0.00 2.79 -4.18
N TYR A 375 1.08 3.35 -4.66
CA TYR A 375 2.03 4.08 -3.85
C TYR A 375 2.18 5.50 -4.38
N HIS A 376 2.49 6.41 -3.47
CA HIS A 376 3.11 7.68 -3.80
C HIS A 376 4.53 7.69 -3.24
N PHE A 377 5.35 8.50 -3.87
CA PHE A 377 6.70 8.80 -3.43
C PHE A 377 6.75 10.25 -2.99
N SER A 378 7.53 10.58 -1.99
CA SER A 378 7.73 11.95 -1.58
C SER A 378 9.15 12.19 -1.10
N LYS A 379 9.67 13.39 -1.33
CA LYS A 379 11.01 13.78 -0.94
C LYS A 379 11.03 15.17 -0.33
N SER A 380 11.99 15.39 0.58
CA SER A 380 12.38 16.72 1.04
C SER A 380 13.05 17.51 -0.09
N ASP A 381 13.01 18.83 -0.01
CA ASP A 381 13.59 19.72 -1.06
C ASP A 381 15.10 19.52 -1.20
N ASP A 382 15.79 19.13 -0.13
CA ASP A 382 17.23 18.89 -0.10
C ASP A 382 17.64 17.45 -0.43
N ASP A 383 16.67 16.60 -0.83
CA ASP A 383 16.86 15.16 -1.12
C ASP A 383 17.46 14.33 0.04
N SER A 384 17.48 14.89 1.25
CA SER A 384 18.04 14.22 2.43
C SER A 384 17.14 13.15 3.01
N PHE A 385 15.85 13.22 2.68
CA PHE A 385 14.83 12.31 3.21
C PHE A 385 13.75 12.02 2.15
N GLY A 386 13.43 10.76 1.98
CA GLY A 386 12.37 10.32 1.07
C GLY A 386 11.54 9.22 1.70
N THR A 387 10.27 9.16 1.30
CA THR A 387 9.37 8.08 1.71
C THR A 387 8.60 7.50 0.55
N THR A 388 8.26 6.25 0.68
CA THR A 388 7.27 5.57 -0.14
C THR A 388 6.17 5.03 0.74
N THR A 389 4.94 5.42 0.48
CA THR A 389 3.83 4.99 1.32
C THR A 389 2.70 4.48 0.43
N PRO A 390 2.07 3.36 0.79
CA PRO A 390 0.82 2.98 0.16
C PRO A 390 -0.22 4.02 0.54
N ASN A 391 -0.88 4.60 -0.45
CA ASN A 391 -1.96 5.55 -0.20
C ASN A 391 -3.33 4.95 -0.51
N MET A 392 -3.35 3.79 -1.17
CA MET A 392 -4.56 3.04 -1.41
C MET A 392 -4.24 1.54 -1.51
N VAL A 393 -5.10 0.77 -0.88
CA VAL A 393 -5.27 -0.65 -1.16
C VAL A 393 -6.72 -0.87 -1.58
N MET A 394 -6.94 -1.43 -2.77
CA MET A 394 -8.25 -1.85 -3.24
C MET A 394 -8.28 -3.37 -3.25
N GLY A 395 -9.05 -3.94 -2.32
CA GLY A 395 -9.35 -5.36 -2.30
C GLY A 395 -10.61 -5.67 -3.09
N VAL A 396 -10.56 -6.68 -3.95
CA VAL A 396 -11.73 -7.15 -4.70
C VAL A 396 -11.92 -8.62 -4.47
N ASN A 397 -13.07 -8.99 -3.92
CA ASN A 397 -13.45 -10.35 -3.66
C ASN A 397 -14.34 -10.87 -4.79
N ASP A 398 -13.80 -11.78 -5.59
CA ASP A 398 -14.49 -12.32 -6.77
C ASP A 398 -15.63 -13.29 -6.40
N LYS A 399 -15.64 -13.82 -5.16
CA LYS A 399 -16.75 -14.69 -4.70
C LYS A 399 -18.00 -13.89 -4.32
N THR A 400 -17.81 -12.70 -3.75
CA THR A 400 -18.91 -11.82 -3.32
C THR A 400 -19.23 -10.74 -4.35
N ASP A 401 -18.37 -10.54 -5.35
CA ASP A 401 -18.39 -9.45 -6.31
C ASP A 401 -18.49 -8.08 -5.62
N ARG A 402 -17.68 -7.91 -4.56
CA ARG A 402 -17.59 -6.72 -3.74
C ARG A 402 -16.15 -6.28 -3.65
N ALA A 403 -15.98 -5.02 -3.31
CA ALA A 403 -14.66 -4.44 -3.08
C ALA A 403 -14.63 -3.64 -1.79
N ALA A 404 -13.41 -3.42 -1.30
CA ALA A 404 -13.15 -2.40 -0.30
C ALA A 404 -11.96 -1.54 -0.72
N LEU A 405 -12.12 -0.22 -0.55
CA LEU A 405 -11.05 0.76 -0.75
C LEU A 405 -10.56 1.23 0.61
N GLY A 406 -9.29 0.97 0.90
CA GLY A 406 -8.59 1.49 2.07
C GLY A 406 -7.58 2.56 1.68
N GLY A 407 -7.48 3.63 2.47
CA GLY A 407 -6.56 4.73 2.20
C GLY A 407 -7.25 5.94 1.57
N ARG A 408 -6.75 6.41 0.45
CA ARG A 408 -7.25 7.60 -0.29
C ARG A 408 -7.22 8.90 0.53
N TYR A 409 -6.25 9.04 1.41
CA TYR A 409 -6.09 10.27 2.17
C TYR A 409 -5.51 11.40 1.30
N ALA A 410 -5.95 12.64 1.57
CA ALA A 410 -5.47 13.82 0.86
C ALA A 410 -4.16 14.36 1.44
N THR A 411 -3.90 14.13 2.72
CA THR A 411 -2.68 14.56 3.41
C THR A 411 -2.17 13.45 4.31
N GLN A 412 -0.88 13.21 4.21
CA GLN A 412 -0.15 12.34 5.12
C GLN A 412 0.89 13.17 5.85
N PHE A 413 1.08 12.93 7.13
CA PHE A 413 2.25 13.42 7.83
C PHE A 413 3.27 12.31 8.05
N ILE A 414 4.53 12.68 8.04
CA ILE A 414 5.68 11.84 8.31
C ILE A 414 6.31 12.39 9.57
N GLU A 415 6.49 11.53 10.58
CA GLU A 415 7.10 11.89 11.85
C GLU A 415 8.38 11.11 12.03
N ARG A 416 9.50 11.81 12.08
CA ARG A 416 10.83 11.18 12.18
C ARG A 416 11.15 10.66 13.57
N ASP A 417 10.42 11.10 14.59
CA ASP A 417 10.72 10.72 15.98
C ASP A 417 9.46 10.70 16.86
N PHE A 418 8.57 9.75 16.58
CA PHE A 418 7.42 9.52 17.43
C PHE A 418 7.83 9.20 18.87
N ASP A 419 7.12 9.82 19.83
CA ASP A 419 7.20 9.41 21.22
C ASP A 419 6.61 8.00 21.40
N PRO A 420 7.41 7.01 21.84
CA PRO A 420 6.94 5.64 22.05
C PRO A 420 5.74 5.53 23.01
N SER A 421 5.58 6.48 23.93
CA SER A 421 4.45 6.49 24.88
C SER A 421 3.08 6.59 24.20
N GLN A 422 3.04 7.11 22.96
CA GLN A 422 1.82 7.18 22.15
C GLN A 422 1.33 5.78 21.73
N PHE A 423 2.17 4.76 21.77
CA PHE A 423 1.87 3.39 21.38
C PHE A 423 1.75 2.46 22.60
N SER A 424 1.06 2.91 23.63
CA SER A 424 0.88 2.18 24.88
C SER A 424 -0.57 1.87 25.18
N LEU A 425 -0.84 0.87 26.04
CA LEU A 425 -2.20 0.56 26.51
C LEU A 425 -2.85 1.75 27.23
N ARG A 426 -2.05 2.58 27.87
CA ARG A 426 -2.53 3.81 28.50
C ARG A 426 -3.01 4.82 27.46
N ALA A 427 -2.24 4.99 26.37
CA ALA A 427 -2.63 5.87 25.26
C ALA A 427 -3.87 5.34 24.56
N LEU A 428 -3.94 4.02 24.31
CA LEU A 428 -5.09 3.35 23.71
C LEU A 428 -6.41 3.65 24.45
N SER A 429 -6.38 3.64 25.78
CA SER A 429 -7.58 3.90 26.60
C SER A 429 -7.96 5.39 26.63
N ARG A 430 -6.99 6.29 26.59
CA ARG A 430 -7.20 7.75 26.67
C ARG A 430 -7.80 8.35 25.39
N LEU A 431 -7.65 7.69 24.25
CA LEU A 431 -8.20 8.17 22.98
C LEU A 431 -9.72 8.16 22.93
N SER A 432 -10.36 7.51 23.89
CA SER A 432 -11.83 7.36 23.96
C SER A 432 -12.46 8.11 25.13
N ASP A 433 -11.67 8.79 25.94
CA ASP A 433 -12.10 9.71 26.98
C ASP A 433 -12.18 11.15 26.43
#